data_36401212474bed1c81d952883b4d4c39
#
_entry.id   36401212474bed1c81d952883b4d4c39
#
_cell.length_a   1.000
_cell.length_b   1.000
_cell.length_c   1.000
_cell.angle_alpha   90.00
_cell.angle_beta   90.00
_cell.angle_gamma   90.00
#
_symmetry.space_group_name_H-M   'P 1'
#
loop_
_entity.id
_entity.type
_entity.pdbx_description
1 polymer ?
#
loop_
_entity_poly.entity_id
_entity_poly.type
_entity_poly.pdbx_seq_one_letter_code
_entity_poly.pdbx_strand_id
1 'polypeptide(L)'
;MSIEFRRLDRPDFGALSGWLSEPEVRRWWREDPALEAIETRYGPIVDGADPTAVFVVDVDGVASGIVQRYRTADDADWARALRTAVPAVVRTPTAGIDYLLGRADVRGRGVGTAVIDSFSAIVFDELPDVTSIVASVQQANQASWRALERAGYHRVWAGRLDTADPSDDGPAYVLVRERDHPVALQLPRA
;
A
#
# COMPACT_ATOMS: atom_id res chain seq x y z
N MET A 1 -21.51 5.27 -0.54
CA MET A 1 -20.20 5.08 0.10
C MET A 1 -19.24 6.04 -0.57
N SER A 2 -18.79 7.06 0.14
CA SER A 2 -17.70 7.95 -0.27
C SER A 2 -16.38 7.43 0.31
N ILE A 3 -15.29 7.58 -0.44
CA ILE A 3 -13.93 7.32 0.02
C ILE A 3 -13.11 8.56 -0.30
N GLU A 4 -12.49 9.12 0.73
CA GLU A 4 -11.65 10.29 0.61
C GLU A 4 -10.29 10.02 1.24
N PHE A 5 -9.26 10.71 0.72
CA PHE A 5 -7.89 10.58 1.19
C PHE A 5 -7.37 11.97 1.58
N ARG A 6 -6.86 12.08 2.79
CA ARG A 6 -6.16 13.27 3.26
C ARG A 6 -4.81 12.89 3.84
N ARG A 7 -3.84 13.77 3.78
CA ARG A 7 -2.53 13.51 4.39
C ARG A 7 -2.69 13.19 5.87
N LEU A 8 -1.90 12.20 6.34
CA LEU A 8 -1.75 11.91 7.77
C LEU A 8 -1.12 13.11 8.46
N ASP A 9 -1.63 13.47 9.64
CA ASP A 9 -1.07 14.51 10.50
C ASP A 9 -1.05 14.03 11.95
N ARG A 10 -0.27 14.68 12.82
CA ARG A 10 -0.08 14.29 14.23
C ARG A 10 -1.37 14.11 15.02
N PRO A 11 -2.42 14.93 14.85
CA PRO A 11 -3.72 14.69 15.49
C PRO A 11 -4.33 13.30 15.21
N ASP A 12 -3.93 12.64 14.12
CA ASP A 12 -4.42 11.31 13.74
C ASP A 12 -3.71 10.17 14.48
N PHE A 13 -2.59 10.44 15.14
CA PHE A 13 -1.77 9.39 15.78
C PHE A 13 -2.53 8.63 16.87
N GLY A 14 -3.46 9.29 17.56
CA GLY A 14 -4.34 8.61 18.52
C GLY A 14 -5.27 7.59 17.86
N ALA A 15 -5.83 7.92 16.71
CA ALA A 15 -6.65 7.00 15.92
C ALA A 15 -5.79 5.86 15.33
N LEU A 16 -4.61 6.18 14.81
CA LEU A 16 -3.66 5.19 14.29
C LEU A 16 -3.23 4.20 15.37
N SER A 17 -2.91 4.66 16.59
CA SER A 17 -2.62 3.81 17.76
C SER A 17 -3.76 2.84 18.04
N GLY A 18 -5.00 3.33 18.01
CA GLY A 18 -6.20 2.50 18.17
C GLY A 18 -6.31 1.44 17.07
N TRP A 19 -6.09 1.79 15.81
CA TRP A 19 -6.14 0.85 14.68
C TRP A 19 -5.03 -0.18 14.73
N LEU A 20 -3.79 0.22 15.04
CA LEU A 20 -2.67 -0.71 15.21
C LEU A 20 -2.86 -1.67 16.40
N SER A 21 -3.69 -1.29 17.39
CA SER A 21 -4.03 -2.14 18.54
C SER A 21 -5.10 -3.18 18.23
N GLU A 22 -5.86 -3.01 17.12
CA GLU A 22 -6.90 -3.96 16.72
C GLU A 22 -6.31 -5.35 16.39
N PRO A 23 -6.82 -6.46 16.94
CA PRO A 23 -6.25 -7.79 16.76
C PRO A 23 -6.09 -8.22 15.28
N GLU A 24 -7.08 -7.88 14.44
CA GLU A 24 -7.04 -8.20 13.01
C GLU A 24 -6.00 -7.36 12.25
N VAL A 25 -5.70 -6.14 12.69
CA VAL A 25 -4.65 -5.30 12.11
C VAL A 25 -3.29 -5.81 12.58
N ARG A 26 -3.10 -6.00 13.88
CA ARG A 26 -1.84 -6.51 14.47
C ARG A 26 -1.38 -7.84 13.90
N ARG A 27 -2.29 -8.64 13.43
CA ARG A 27 -1.97 -9.94 12.82
C ARG A 27 -1.11 -9.78 11.57
N TRP A 28 -1.31 -8.70 10.83
CA TRP A 28 -0.69 -8.47 9.52
C TRP A 28 0.26 -7.27 9.51
N TRP A 29 -0.11 -6.21 10.22
CA TRP A 29 0.65 -4.98 10.36
C TRP A 29 1.32 -4.97 11.73
N ARG A 30 2.59 -5.38 11.78
CA ARG A 30 3.29 -5.69 13.03
C ARG A 30 4.08 -4.48 13.54
N GLU A 31 3.48 -3.31 13.58
CA GLU A 31 4.03 -2.12 14.17
C GLU A 31 3.60 -1.95 15.64
N ASP A 32 4.44 -1.29 16.43
CA ASP A 32 4.14 -0.96 17.82
C ASP A 32 3.07 0.15 17.87
N PRO A 33 1.91 -0.07 18.54
CA PRO A 33 0.84 0.92 18.65
C PRO A 33 1.13 2.05 19.65
N ALA A 34 2.26 2.03 20.38
CA ALA A 34 2.61 3.09 21.31
C ALA A 34 2.79 4.43 20.57
N LEU A 35 2.26 5.51 21.15
CA LEU A 35 2.34 6.85 20.51
C LEU A 35 3.78 7.30 20.24
N GLU A 36 4.72 6.92 21.10
CA GLU A 36 6.15 7.21 20.91
C GLU A 36 6.72 6.47 19.69
N ALA A 37 6.32 5.22 19.48
CA ALA A 37 6.71 4.44 18.31
C ALA A 37 6.09 5.02 17.04
N ILE A 38 4.83 5.44 17.10
CA ILE A 38 4.14 6.11 15.99
C ILE A 38 4.82 7.44 15.66
N GLU A 39 5.15 8.26 16.64
CA GLU A 39 5.90 9.51 16.40
C GLU A 39 7.27 9.24 15.77
N THR A 40 7.97 8.21 16.23
CA THR A 40 9.27 7.81 15.66
C THR A 40 9.14 7.38 14.19
N ARG A 41 8.10 6.61 13.86
CA ARG A 41 7.88 6.06 12.52
C ARG A 41 7.27 7.06 11.55
N TYR A 42 6.22 7.77 11.99
CA TYR A 42 5.39 8.61 11.12
C TYR A 42 5.69 10.11 11.25
N GLY A 43 6.34 10.55 12.35
CA GLY A 43 6.73 11.95 12.54
C GLY A 43 7.60 12.49 11.40
N PRO A 44 8.68 11.80 10.99
CA PRO A 44 9.51 12.22 9.85
C PRO A 44 8.73 12.33 8.53
N ILE A 45 7.71 11.47 8.32
CA ILE A 45 6.83 11.52 7.14
C ILE A 45 5.95 12.78 7.17
N VAL A 46 5.36 13.08 8.32
CA VAL A 46 4.53 14.29 8.51
C VAL A 46 5.38 15.55 8.33
N ASP A 47 6.62 15.55 8.78
CA ASP A 47 7.56 16.67 8.65
C ASP A 47 8.18 16.79 7.25
N GLY A 48 7.91 15.83 6.35
CA GLY A 48 8.46 15.81 4.99
C GLY A 48 9.94 15.43 4.92
N ALA A 49 10.49 14.85 5.99
CA ALA A 49 11.86 14.33 6.05
C ALA A 49 11.99 12.91 5.47
N ASP A 50 10.89 12.17 5.40
CA ASP A 50 10.79 10.86 4.74
C ASP A 50 9.94 11.01 3.46
N PRO A 51 10.37 10.46 2.29
CA PRO A 51 9.66 10.60 1.02
C PRO A 51 8.36 9.78 0.93
N THR A 52 8.10 8.90 1.88
CA THR A 52 6.84 8.15 1.98
C THR A 52 5.66 9.12 2.12
N ALA A 53 4.56 8.80 1.49
CA ALA A 53 3.34 9.58 1.64
C ALA A 53 2.24 8.72 2.27
N VAL A 54 1.81 9.09 3.47
CA VAL A 54 0.75 8.41 4.21
C VAL A 54 -0.52 9.24 4.20
N PHE A 55 -1.65 8.58 3.97
CA PHE A 55 -2.97 9.20 3.92
C PHE A 55 -3.91 8.49 4.89
N VAL A 56 -4.73 9.26 5.58
CA VAL A 56 -5.91 8.75 6.26
C VAL A 56 -6.98 8.43 5.23
N VAL A 57 -7.61 7.29 5.38
CA VAL A 57 -8.76 6.86 4.58
C VAL A 57 -10.02 7.23 5.33
N ASP A 58 -10.77 8.19 4.82
CA ASP A 58 -12.10 8.53 5.32
C ASP A 58 -13.17 7.75 4.52
N VAL A 59 -14.03 7.03 5.23
CA VAL A 59 -15.19 6.32 4.65
C VAL A 59 -16.46 6.96 5.18
N ASP A 60 -17.26 7.52 4.28
CA ASP A 60 -18.47 8.28 4.60
C ASP A 60 -18.21 9.37 5.67
N GLY A 61 -17.07 10.09 5.53
CA GLY A 61 -16.65 11.18 6.40
C GLY A 61 -16.06 10.76 7.74
N VAL A 62 -15.76 9.45 7.94
CA VAL A 62 -15.18 8.94 9.18
C VAL A 62 -13.84 8.30 8.92
N ALA A 63 -12.79 8.75 9.62
CA ALA A 63 -11.46 8.17 9.58
C ALA A 63 -11.51 6.67 9.90
N SER A 64 -11.02 5.83 8.98
CA SER A 64 -11.27 4.39 8.98
C SER A 64 -10.01 3.54 8.83
N GLY A 65 -8.87 4.15 8.47
CA GLY A 65 -7.61 3.46 8.28
C GLY A 65 -6.57 4.37 7.65
N ILE A 66 -5.46 3.80 7.23
CA ILE A 66 -4.43 4.48 6.45
C ILE A 66 -4.10 3.71 5.18
N VAL A 67 -3.58 4.45 4.21
CA VAL A 67 -2.90 3.91 3.04
C VAL A 67 -1.64 4.74 2.81
N GLN A 68 -0.56 4.09 2.39
CA GLN A 68 0.69 4.76 2.09
C GLN A 68 1.19 4.41 0.70
N ARG A 69 1.97 5.32 0.12
CA ARG A 69 2.75 5.09 -1.08
C ARG A 69 4.19 5.51 -0.89
N TYR A 70 5.08 4.82 -1.54
CA TYR A 70 6.50 5.12 -1.60
C TYR A 70 7.06 4.68 -2.95
N ARG A 71 8.21 5.21 -3.35
CA ARG A 71 8.95 4.62 -4.47
C ARG A 71 9.72 3.41 -3.96
N THR A 72 9.65 2.30 -4.67
CA THR A 72 10.37 1.08 -4.25
C THR A 72 11.89 1.29 -4.18
N ALA A 73 12.41 2.27 -4.90
CA ALA A 73 13.84 2.61 -4.91
C ALA A 73 14.29 3.41 -3.66
N ASP A 74 13.36 4.02 -2.92
CA ASP A 74 13.69 4.84 -1.75
C ASP A 74 14.03 3.98 -0.53
N ASP A 75 13.59 2.72 -0.50
CA ASP A 75 13.97 1.71 0.49
C ASP A 75 14.93 0.68 -0.12
N ALA A 76 16.19 0.71 0.30
CA ALA A 76 17.24 -0.14 -0.27
C ALA A 76 17.03 -1.64 0.02
N ASP A 77 16.47 -1.97 1.20
CA ASP A 77 16.20 -3.36 1.60
C ASP A 77 15.05 -3.93 0.78
N TRP A 78 13.95 -3.19 0.69
CA TRP A 78 12.80 -3.54 -0.13
C TRP A 78 13.15 -3.63 -1.63
N ALA A 79 13.90 -2.65 -2.15
CA ALA A 79 14.38 -2.68 -3.53
C ALA A 79 15.25 -3.91 -3.82
N ARG A 80 16.08 -4.34 -2.87
CA ARG A 80 16.90 -5.56 -2.98
C ARG A 80 16.03 -6.81 -3.02
N ALA A 81 15.07 -6.92 -2.11
CA ALA A 81 14.14 -8.06 -2.04
C ALA A 81 13.31 -8.19 -3.33
N LEU A 82 12.77 -7.08 -3.84
CA LEU A 82 12.03 -7.06 -5.10
C LEU A 82 12.91 -7.40 -6.31
N ARG A 83 14.15 -6.91 -6.39
CA ARG A 83 15.08 -7.30 -7.48
C ARG A 83 15.35 -8.79 -7.52
N THR A 84 15.33 -9.44 -6.37
CA THR A 84 15.53 -10.90 -6.27
C THR A 84 14.25 -11.65 -6.66
N ALA A 85 13.09 -11.21 -6.16
CA ALA A 85 11.82 -11.90 -6.36
C ALA A 85 11.20 -11.63 -7.74
N VAL A 86 11.20 -10.37 -8.18
CA VAL A 86 10.48 -9.89 -9.38
C VAL A 86 11.32 -8.94 -10.23
N PRO A 87 12.51 -9.37 -10.72
CA PRO A 87 13.45 -8.48 -11.41
C PRO A 87 12.87 -7.80 -12.65
N ALA A 88 11.90 -8.41 -13.31
CA ALA A 88 11.24 -7.82 -14.48
C ALA A 88 10.40 -6.60 -14.14
N VAL A 89 9.74 -6.62 -12.98
CA VAL A 89 8.85 -5.53 -12.52
C VAL A 89 9.65 -4.27 -12.18
N VAL A 90 10.77 -4.43 -11.47
CA VAL A 90 11.58 -3.30 -10.96
C VAL A 90 12.62 -2.77 -11.95
N ARG A 91 12.53 -3.13 -13.23
CA ARG A 91 13.35 -2.53 -14.29
C ARG A 91 12.96 -1.11 -14.64
N THR A 92 11.74 -0.75 -14.37
CA THR A 92 11.15 0.58 -14.58
C THR A 92 10.78 1.20 -13.23
N PRO A 93 10.59 2.52 -13.15
CA PRO A 93 10.13 3.16 -11.92
C PRO A 93 8.85 2.53 -11.39
N THR A 94 8.89 2.08 -10.15
CA THR A 94 7.81 1.34 -9.48
C THR A 94 7.50 1.98 -8.13
N ALA A 95 6.21 2.09 -7.80
CA ALA A 95 5.76 2.49 -6.47
C ALA A 95 5.31 1.28 -5.65
N GLY A 96 5.42 1.35 -4.34
CA GLY A 96 4.77 0.44 -3.41
C GLY A 96 3.54 1.08 -2.79
N ILE A 97 2.58 0.26 -2.40
CA ILE A 97 1.46 0.66 -1.53
C ILE A 97 1.28 -0.34 -0.40
N ASP A 98 0.98 0.19 0.80
CA ASP A 98 0.51 -0.59 1.93
C ASP A 98 -0.73 0.08 2.51
N TYR A 99 -1.61 -0.70 3.11
CA TYR A 99 -2.87 -0.18 3.66
C TYR A 99 -3.39 -1.02 4.81
N LEU A 100 -4.10 -0.37 5.73
CA LEU A 100 -4.90 -1.02 6.75
C LEU A 100 -6.26 -0.33 6.89
N LEU A 101 -7.30 -1.12 7.19
CA LEU A 101 -8.60 -0.64 7.63
C LEU A 101 -8.75 -0.99 9.10
N GLY A 102 -8.63 0.03 9.95
CA GLY A 102 -8.69 -0.11 11.40
C GLY A 102 -10.09 -0.41 11.90
N ARG A 103 -11.11 0.25 11.34
CA ARG A 103 -12.51 0.06 11.75
C ARG A 103 -13.06 -1.29 11.29
N ALA A 104 -13.61 -2.07 12.22
CA ALA A 104 -14.17 -3.39 11.95
C ALA A 104 -15.44 -3.33 11.06
N ASP A 105 -16.27 -2.30 11.26
CA ASP A 105 -17.56 -2.15 10.56
C ASP A 105 -17.45 -1.82 9.07
N VAL A 106 -16.28 -1.39 8.59
CA VAL A 106 -16.03 -1.14 7.16
C VAL A 106 -15.39 -2.35 6.45
N ARG A 107 -14.91 -3.35 7.20
CA ARG A 107 -14.27 -4.54 6.62
C ARG A 107 -15.31 -5.51 6.01
N GLY A 108 -14.88 -6.32 5.04
CA GLY A 108 -15.74 -7.35 4.42
C GLY A 108 -16.84 -6.82 3.50
N ARG A 109 -16.93 -5.52 3.25
CA ARG A 109 -17.98 -4.83 2.48
C ARG A 109 -17.50 -4.28 1.14
N GLY A 110 -16.35 -4.72 0.65
CA GLY A 110 -15.75 -4.22 -0.58
C GLY A 110 -14.96 -2.91 -0.42
N VAL A 111 -14.95 -2.30 0.76
CA VAL A 111 -14.27 -1.03 1.03
C VAL A 111 -12.77 -1.13 0.71
N GLY A 112 -12.09 -2.21 1.10
CA GLY A 112 -10.67 -2.40 0.80
C GLY A 112 -10.37 -2.38 -0.69
N THR A 113 -11.20 -3.05 -1.51
CA THR A 113 -11.05 -3.01 -2.97
C THR A 113 -11.20 -1.60 -3.52
N ALA A 114 -12.22 -0.87 -3.07
CA ALA A 114 -12.46 0.50 -3.53
C ALA A 114 -11.36 1.47 -3.09
N VAL A 115 -10.84 1.33 -1.86
CA VAL A 115 -9.68 2.10 -1.36
C VAL A 115 -8.46 1.86 -2.24
N ILE A 116 -8.11 0.59 -2.49
CA ILE A 116 -6.93 0.22 -3.30
C ILE A 116 -7.06 0.75 -4.72
N ASP A 117 -8.23 0.58 -5.35
CA ASP A 117 -8.46 1.01 -6.73
C ASP A 117 -8.34 2.53 -6.87
N SER A 118 -9.08 3.28 -6.03
CA SER A 118 -9.05 4.75 -6.03
C SER A 118 -7.66 5.30 -5.69
N PHE A 119 -6.98 4.71 -4.71
CA PHE A 119 -5.65 5.15 -4.32
C PHE A 119 -4.59 4.85 -5.38
N SER A 120 -4.69 3.72 -6.08
CA SER A 120 -3.80 3.40 -7.19
C SER A 120 -3.88 4.44 -8.32
N ALA A 121 -5.08 4.98 -8.59
CA ALA A 121 -5.24 6.06 -9.55
C ALA A 121 -4.52 7.33 -9.09
N ILE A 122 -4.62 7.68 -7.81
CA ILE A 122 -3.89 8.82 -7.21
C ILE A 122 -2.37 8.61 -7.32
N VAL A 123 -1.87 7.41 -7.01
CA VAL A 123 -0.43 7.09 -7.13
C VAL A 123 0.06 7.29 -8.56
N PHE A 124 -0.69 6.83 -9.54
CA PHE A 124 -0.34 7.03 -10.94
C PHE A 124 -0.40 8.51 -11.37
N ASP A 125 -1.32 9.29 -10.83
CA ASP A 125 -1.42 10.73 -11.12
C ASP A 125 -0.27 11.51 -10.48
N GLU A 126 0.02 11.27 -9.19
CA GLU A 126 1.09 11.95 -8.45
C GLU A 126 2.51 11.53 -8.90
N LEU A 127 2.67 10.33 -9.44
CA LEU A 127 3.95 9.77 -9.89
C LEU A 127 3.88 9.38 -11.38
N PRO A 128 3.90 10.35 -12.30
CA PRO A 128 3.65 10.11 -13.73
C PRO A 128 4.71 9.24 -14.41
N ASP A 129 5.92 9.13 -13.86
CA ASP A 129 7.00 8.27 -14.32
C ASP A 129 6.87 6.82 -13.86
N VAL A 130 6.07 6.54 -12.82
CA VAL A 130 5.83 5.18 -12.32
C VAL A 130 4.98 4.39 -13.32
N THR A 131 5.47 3.22 -13.70
CA THR A 131 4.81 2.34 -14.68
C THR A 131 4.01 1.22 -14.04
N SER A 132 4.31 0.90 -12.77
CA SER A 132 3.61 -0.15 -12.03
C SER A 132 3.58 0.14 -10.52
N ILE A 133 2.56 -0.39 -9.86
CA ILE A 133 2.42 -0.38 -8.41
C ILE A 133 2.53 -1.81 -7.90
N VAL A 134 3.34 -2.01 -6.86
CA VAL A 134 3.60 -3.29 -6.22
C VAL A 134 2.98 -3.31 -4.82
N ALA A 135 2.44 -4.45 -4.43
CA ALA A 135 2.06 -4.74 -3.05
C ALA A 135 2.55 -6.14 -2.65
N SER A 136 3.13 -6.26 -1.45
CA SER A 136 3.41 -7.54 -0.82
C SER A 136 2.31 -7.90 0.16
N VAL A 137 1.85 -9.14 0.13
CA VAL A 137 0.80 -9.61 1.04
C VAL A 137 1.08 -11.03 1.47
N GLN A 138 1.05 -11.31 2.77
CA GLN A 138 1.14 -12.67 3.26
C GLN A 138 0.06 -13.57 2.65
N GLN A 139 0.41 -14.78 2.21
CA GLN A 139 -0.51 -15.72 1.55
C GLN A 139 -1.71 -16.07 2.44
N ALA A 140 -1.51 -16.06 3.76
CA ALA A 140 -2.57 -16.30 4.73
C ALA A 140 -3.58 -15.14 4.82
N ASN A 141 -3.22 -13.92 4.39
CA ASN A 141 -4.12 -12.76 4.39
C ASN A 141 -5.02 -12.73 3.15
N GLN A 142 -5.97 -13.69 3.11
CA GLN A 142 -6.85 -13.87 1.97
C GLN A 142 -7.72 -12.64 1.67
N ALA A 143 -8.10 -11.88 2.69
CA ALA A 143 -8.92 -10.68 2.51
C ALA A 143 -8.16 -9.62 1.71
N SER A 144 -6.88 -9.42 2.02
CA SER A 144 -6.04 -8.42 1.38
C SER A 144 -5.71 -8.77 -0.08
N TRP A 145 -5.12 -9.94 -0.36
CA TRP A 145 -4.75 -10.25 -1.74
C TRP A 145 -5.96 -10.40 -2.69
N ARG A 146 -7.14 -10.85 -2.17
CA ARG A 146 -8.37 -10.85 -2.98
C ARG A 146 -8.89 -9.44 -3.25
N ALA A 147 -8.71 -8.49 -2.32
CA ALA A 147 -9.07 -7.09 -2.55
C ALA A 147 -8.17 -6.47 -3.62
N LEU A 148 -6.86 -6.75 -3.58
CA LEU A 148 -5.90 -6.33 -4.61
C LEU A 148 -6.27 -6.90 -5.99
N GLU A 149 -6.56 -8.21 -6.09
CA GLU A 149 -6.96 -8.81 -7.36
C GLU A 149 -8.22 -8.16 -7.96
N ARG A 150 -9.23 -7.87 -7.11
CA ARG A 150 -10.44 -7.15 -7.56
C ARG A 150 -10.16 -5.70 -7.96
N ALA A 151 -9.09 -5.10 -7.43
CA ALA A 151 -8.63 -3.76 -7.80
C ALA A 151 -7.66 -3.79 -9.01
N GLY A 152 -7.58 -4.90 -9.74
CA GLY A 152 -6.80 -5.00 -10.97
C GLY A 152 -5.34 -5.38 -10.79
N TYR A 153 -4.92 -5.79 -9.59
CA TYR A 153 -3.59 -6.35 -9.37
C TYR A 153 -3.56 -7.83 -9.76
N HIS A 154 -2.44 -8.30 -10.26
CA HIS A 154 -2.21 -9.71 -10.53
C HIS A 154 -0.97 -10.22 -9.81
N ARG A 155 -0.97 -11.48 -9.41
CA ARG A 155 0.16 -12.10 -8.74
C ARG A 155 1.28 -12.36 -9.75
N VAL A 156 2.48 -11.91 -9.40
CA VAL A 156 3.68 -12.11 -10.23
C VAL A 156 4.70 -13.02 -9.54
N TRP A 157 4.55 -13.23 -8.23
CA TRP A 157 5.48 -14.07 -7.48
C TRP A 157 4.83 -14.61 -6.19
N ALA A 158 5.37 -15.73 -5.71
CA ALA A 158 5.01 -16.36 -4.44
C ALA A 158 6.26 -16.95 -3.79
N GLY A 159 6.48 -16.66 -2.50
CA GLY A 159 7.65 -17.16 -1.75
C GLY A 159 7.81 -16.45 -0.42
N ARG A 160 9.05 -16.42 0.08
CA ARG A 160 9.45 -15.61 1.24
C ARG A 160 10.32 -14.47 0.75
N LEU A 161 9.95 -13.25 1.09
CA LEU A 161 10.77 -12.07 0.85
C LEU A 161 11.89 -12.01 1.91
N ASP A 162 13.06 -11.58 1.48
CA ASP A 162 14.20 -11.34 2.37
C ASP A 162 14.23 -9.85 2.73
N THR A 163 13.40 -9.46 3.69
CA THR A 163 13.29 -8.10 4.22
C THR A 163 13.47 -8.10 5.73
N ALA A 164 13.81 -6.95 6.31
CA ALA A 164 13.87 -6.76 7.75
C ALA A 164 12.51 -6.43 8.39
N ASP A 165 11.47 -6.16 7.59
CA ASP A 165 10.14 -5.81 8.10
C ASP A 165 9.44 -7.04 8.71
N PRO A 166 9.07 -7.00 9.99
CA PRO A 166 8.35 -8.09 10.63
C PRO A 166 6.99 -8.42 9.97
N SER A 167 6.39 -7.46 9.27
CA SER A 167 5.11 -7.66 8.57
C SER A 167 5.27 -8.56 7.35
N ASP A 168 6.49 -8.69 6.80
CA ASP A 168 6.82 -9.58 5.68
C ASP A 168 7.21 -11.00 6.11
N ASP A 169 7.27 -11.29 7.42
CA ASP A 169 7.66 -12.62 7.89
C ASP A 169 6.61 -13.68 7.53
N GLY A 170 6.97 -14.54 6.60
CA GLY A 170 6.13 -15.65 6.15
C GLY A 170 6.04 -15.77 4.63
N PRO A 171 5.32 -16.79 4.13
CA PRO A 171 5.02 -16.90 2.70
C PRO A 171 4.15 -15.72 2.23
N ALA A 172 4.58 -15.03 1.19
CA ALA A 172 3.90 -13.87 0.61
C ALA A 172 3.59 -14.08 -0.87
N TYR A 173 2.68 -13.28 -1.38
CA TYR A 173 2.51 -12.97 -2.79
C TYR A 173 3.05 -11.57 -3.04
N VAL A 174 3.71 -11.37 -4.16
CA VAL A 174 3.90 -10.05 -4.76
C VAL A 174 2.86 -9.88 -5.85
N LEU A 175 2.08 -8.81 -5.73
CA LEU A 175 1.04 -8.45 -6.70
C LEU A 175 1.42 -7.12 -7.36
N VAL A 176 1.07 -6.98 -8.63
CA VAL A 176 1.40 -5.80 -9.45
C VAL A 176 0.16 -5.31 -10.17
N ARG A 177 -0.01 -4.00 -10.22
CA ARG A 177 -0.91 -3.31 -11.13
C ARG A 177 -0.07 -2.43 -12.05
N GLU A 178 -0.17 -2.63 -13.34
CA GLU A 178 0.49 -1.81 -14.34
C GLU A 178 -0.35 -0.57 -14.64
N ARG A 179 0.33 0.52 -15.01
CA ARG A 179 -0.36 1.68 -15.56
C ARG A 179 -0.97 1.30 -16.90
N ASP A 180 -2.25 1.56 -17.08
CA ASP A 180 -2.89 1.45 -18.37
C ASP A 180 -2.16 2.37 -19.36
N HIS A 181 -1.43 1.79 -20.31
CA HIS A 181 -0.88 2.55 -21.43
C HIS A 181 -2.07 2.96 -22.28
N PRO A 182 -2.26 4.25 -22.60
CA PRO A 182 -3.18 4.60 -23.66
C PRO A 182 -2.75 3.80 -24.88
N VAL A 183 -3.64 2.94 -25.36
CA VAL A 183 -3.40 2.19 -26.60
C VAL A 183 -3.06 3.23 -27.66
N ALA A 184 -1.80 3.24 -28.10
CA ALA A 184 -1.39 4.06 -29.22
C ALA A 184 -2.25 3.60 -30.39
N LEU A 185 -3.23 4.42 -30.77
CA LEU A 185 -3.99 4.23 -31.99
C LEU A 185 -2.98 4.12 -33.11
N GLN A 186 -2.67 2.88 -33.50
CA GLN A 186 -1.95 2.63 -34.76
C GLN A 186 -2.87 3.11 -35.87
N LEU A 187 -2.64 4.34 -36.31
CA LEU A 187 -3.22 4.79 -37.56
C LEU A 187 -2.78 3.84 -38.66
N PRO A 188 -3.71 3.31 -39.48
CA PRO A 188 -3.33 2.46 -40.60
C PRO A 188 -2.38 3.27 -41.50
N ARG A 189 -1.24 2.66 -41.81
CA ARG A 189 -0.34 3.22 -42.83
C ARG A 189 -1.05 3.22 -44.15
N ALA A 190 -1.16 4.41 -44.75
CA ALA A 190 -1.63 4.60 -46.12
C ALA A 190 -0.68 3.96 -47.13
#